data_f16247eac3f69cd8aea2022883c6eaa2
#
_entry.id   f16247eac3f69cd8aea2022883c6eaa2
#
_cell.length_a   1.000
_cell.length_b   1.000
_cell.length_c   1.000
_cell.angle_alpha   90.00
_cell.angle_beta   90.00
_cell.angle_gamma   90.00
#
_symmetry.space_group_name_H-M   'P 1'
#
loop_
_entity.id
_entity.type
_entity.pdbx_description
1 polymer ?
#
loop_
_entity_poly.entity_id
_entity_poly.type
_entity_poly.pdbx_seq_one_letter_code
_entity_poly.pdbx_strand_id
1 'polypeptide(L)'
;AMILALVMALSLVACGDKKDDSTDNSDGDTASGSVYWLNFKPEADGTLQKVAAMYTEKTGVPVTVVTAASGTYNETLTAEMDKSAPPTLFVVGNQAAVETWGDYCYDLTGTPIAGELTTDAYNLYDADGKLCSIGYCYECYGIIVNEDLLAKAGYQLSDITNFETLKAVAEDIHSRAAELGFDAFTSSSMSGDSSWRFTGHLANLEYYYESVDDPDAWKVCPPSIKGTYMQNFKNLWDLYINNSAVAPSTLAAGGYDAQAEFGKEQAVFYQNGSWEWAALTGTGDGQYGLDNLSMIPFYCGVAGEEKAGLNCGTENCWAVNA
;
A
#
# COMPACT_ATOMS: atom_id res chain seq x y z
N ALA A 1 2.73 -24.52 31.97
CA ALA A 1 2.09 -25.68 31.36
C ALA A 1 0.84 -26.10 32.13
N MET A 2 -0.12 -25.20 32.40
CA MET A 2 -1.39 -25.60 33.04
C MET A 2 -2.47 -24.51 33.04
N ILE A 3 -2.56 -23.70 32.02
CA ILE A 3 -3.65 -22.66 31.85
C ILE A 3 -4.21 -22.65 30.39
N LEU A 4 -3.92 -23.65 29.57
CA LEU A 4 -4.39 -23.71 28.17
C LEU A 4 -5.44 -24.80 27.91
N ALA A 5 -6.12 -25.31 28.93
CA ALA A 5 -7.07 -26.43 28.81
C ALA A 5 -8.51 -26.13 29.25
N LEU A 6 -8.93 -24.87 29.31
CA LEU A 6 -10.27 -24.53 29.83
C LEU A 6 -11.14 -23.66 28.90
N VAL A 7 -10.86 -23.59 27.61
CA VAL A 7 -11.71 -22.83 26.65
C VAL A 7 -12.31 -23.72 25.53
N MET A 8 -12.13 -25.04 25.58
CA MET A 8 -12.66 -25.95 24.55
C MET A 8 -13.84 -26.83 25.02
N ALA A 9 -14.68 -26.40 25.95
CA ALA A 9 -15.78 -27.24 26.42
C ALA A 9 -17.10 -26.49 26.63
N LEU A 10 -17.53 -25.68 25.63
CA LEU A 10 -18.90 -25.09 25.66
C LEU A 10 -19.43 -24.83 24.24
N SER A 11 -19.55 -25.88 23.43
CA SER A 11 -20.36 -25.81 22.20
C SER A 11 -20.87 -27.18 21.76
N LEU A 12 -21.68 -27.79 22.61
CA LEU A 12 -22.54 -28.92 22.23
C LEU A 12 -23.74 -28.93 23.18
N VAL A 13 -24.87 -28.41 22.78
CA VAL A 13 -26.27 -28.72 23.10
C VAL A 13 -27.10 -27.56 22.47
N ALA A 14 -27.87 -27.79 21.43
CA ALA A 14 -29.24 -28.20 21.45
C ALA A 14 -29.82 -28.27 20.02
N CYS A 15 -30.08 -29.47 19.55
CA CYS A 15 -31.21 -29.73 18.66
C CYS A 15 -32.41 -30.07 19.56
N GLY A 16 -33.52 -29.40 19.31
CA GLY A 16 -34.78 -29.72 20.00
C GLY A 16 -35.94 -28.99 19.33
N ASP A 17 -36.67 -29.71 18.45
CA ASP A 17 -37.96 -29.32 17.89
C ASP A 17 -38.98 -28.91 18.97
N LYS A 18 -39.69 -27.81 18.75
CA LYS A 18 -41.13 -27.69 19.04
C LYS A 18 -41.79 -26.61 18.20
N LYS A 19 -42.88 -27.00 17.57
CA LYS A 19 -43.87 -26.22 16.83
C LYS A 19 -44.76 -25.36 17.73
N ASP A 20 -45.34 -24.35 17.04
CA ASP A 20 -46.58 -23.58 17.27
C ASP A 20 -46.47 -22.43 18.29
N ASP A 21 -46.86 -21.23 18.03
CA ASP A 21 -47.98 -20.61 17.35
C ASP A 21 -47.81 -19.10 17.23
N SER A 22 -48.35 -18.53 16.19
CA SER A 22 -48.53 -17.14 15.79
C SER A 22 -48.51 -16.04 16.83
N THR A 23 -47.76 -14.93 16.57
CA THR A 23 -48.35 -13.58 16.35
C THR A 23 -47.29 -12.60 15.88
N ASP A 24 -47.55 -12.06 14.73
CA ASP A 24 -47.27 -10.73 14.17
C ASP A 24 -46.46 -9.75 15.02
N ASN A 25 -45.26 -9.33 14.53
CA ASN A 25 -44.94 -7.92 14.30
C ASN A 25 -43.47 -7.66 13.98
N SER A 26 -43.32 -6.85 12.96
CA SER A 26 -42.14 -6.05 12.56
C SER A 26 -40.98 -6.80 11.98
N ASP A 27 -40.92 -6.78 10.65
CA ASP A 27 -39.75 -6.94 9.82
C ASP A 27 -38.61 -6.05 10.34
N GLY A 28 -37.77 -6.59 11.15
CA GLY A 28 -36.38 -6.29 11.17
C GLY A 28 -35.72 -7.45 10.46
N ASP A 29 -35.41 -7.28 9.20
CA ASP A 29 -34.59 -8.22 8.43
C ASP A 29 -33.24 -8.35 9.18
N THR A 30 -33.18 -9.31 10.10
CA THR A 30 -31.92 -9.63 10.77
C THR A 30 -31.05 -10.31 9.72
N ALA A 31 -30.20 -9.54 9.05
CA ALA A 31 -29.23 -10.06 8.12
C ALA A 31 -28.50 -11.24 8.78
N SER A 32 -28.65 -12.42 8.20
CA SER A 32 -28.01 -13.63 8.68
C SER A 32 -26.66 -13.76 7.96
N GLY A 33 -25.59 -14.02 8.70
CA GLY A 33 -24.26 -14.21 8.15
C GLY A 33 -23.20 -13.46 8.91
N SER A 34 -21.98 -13.52 8.43
CA SER A 34 -20.84 -12.78 8.98
C SER A 34 -19.88 -12.38 7.84
N VAL A 35 -19.09 -11.35 8.06
CA VAL A 35 -18.07 -10.91 7.15
C VAL A 35 -16.70 -11.23 7.74
N TYR A 36 -15.90 -11.99 7.00
CA TYR A 36 -14.46 -12.13 7.25
C TYR A 36 -13.72 -11.27 6.25
N TRP A 37 -13.08 -10.21 6.74
CA TRP A 37 -12.34 -9.24 5.94
C TRP A 37 -10.84 -9.47 6.09
N LEU A 38 -10.18 -9.98 5.04
CA LEU A 38 -8.74 -10.10 4.99
C LEU A 38 -8.16 -8.79 4.45
N ASN A 39 -7.57 -8.01 5.36
CA ASN A 39 -7.04 -6.68 5.08
C ASN A 39 -5.59 -6.74 4.59
N PHE A 40 -5.31 -6.00 3.52
CA PHE A 40 -3.97 -5.81 2.93
C PHE A 40 -3.17 -4.71 3.63
N LYS A 41 -3.83 -3.72 4.25
CA LYS A 41 -3.25 -2.46 4.75
C LYS A 41 -2.98 -2.50 6.26
N PRO A 42 -1.74 -2.86 6.72
CA PRO A 42 -1.43 -2.87 8.15
C PRO A 42 -1.60 -1.51 8.83
N GLU A 43 -1.26 -0.42 8.13
CA GLU A 43 -1.38 0.96 8.63
C GLU A 43 -2.83 1.40 8.86
N ALA A 44 -3.78 0.72 8.22
CA ALA A 44 -5.21 1.00 8.37
C ALA A 44 -5.91 0.10 9.39
N ASP A 45 -5.23 -0.89 9.99
CA ASP A 45 -5.83 -1.92 10.84
C ASP A 45 -6.73 -1.33 11.94
N GLY A 46 -6.21 -0.43 12.76
CA GLY A 46 -6.96 0.18 13.86
C GLY A 46 -8.23 0.91 13.40
N THR A 47 -8.18 1.55 12.22
CA THR A 47 -9.35 2.23 11.63
C THR A 47 -10.36 1.22 11.10
N LEU A 48 -9.91 0.16 10.43
CA LEU A 48 -10.79 -0.88 9.88
C LEU A 48 -11.46 -1.70 10.98
N GLN A 49 -10.79 -1.97 12.09
CA GLN A 49 -11.41 -2.58 13.27
C GLN A 49 -12.55 -1.73 13.82
N LYS A 50 -12.37 -0.40 13.88
CA LYS A 50 -13.44 0.54 14.31
C LYS A 50 -14.61 0.53 13.32
N VAL A 51 -14.34 0.57 12.01
CA VAL A 51 -15.38 0.49 10.97
C VAL A 51 -16.17 -0.83 11.07
N ALA A 52 -15.48 -1.95 11.26
CA ALA A 52 -16.09 -3.26 11.45
C ALA A 52 -17.03 -3.29 12.67
N ALA A 53 -16.56 -2.75 13.79
CA ALA A 53 -17.37 -2.66 15.02
C ALA A 53 -18.62 -1.79 14.82
N MET A 54 -18.47 -0.61 14.19
CA MET A 54 -19.60 0.28 13.88
C MET A 54 -20.63 -0.38 12.94
N TYR A 55 -20.15 -1.11 11.93
CA TYR A 55 -21.04 -1.84 11.03
C TYR A 55 -21.80 -2.94 11.76
N THR A 56 -21.11 -3.73 12.59
CA THR A 56 -21.71 -4.78 13.40
C THR A 56 -22.77 -4.19 14.36
N GLU A 57 -22.46 -3.09 15.03
CA GLU A 57 -23.41 -2.39 15.92
C GLU A 57 -24.66 -1.93 15.17
N LYS A 58 -24.48 -1.38 13.98
CA LYS A 58 -25.57 -0.82 13.16
C LYS A 58 -26.46 -1.90 12.53
N THR A 59 -25.91 -3.03 12.12
CA THR A 59 -26.59 -4.02 11.28
C THR A 59 -26.86 -5.34 11.98
N GLY A 60 -26.19 -5.62 13.09
CA GLY A 60 -26.18 -6.94 13.73
C GLY A 60 -25.33 -7.99 13.02
N VAL A 61 -24.71 -7.66 11.85
CA VAL A 61 -23.83 -8.57 11.10
C VAL A 61 -22.42 -8.53 11.69
N PRO A 62 -21.89 -9.63 12.23
CA PRO A 62 -20.52 -9.68 12.73
C PRO A 62 -19.51 -9.46 11.60
N VAL A 63 -18.53 -8.58 11.83
CA VAL A 63 -17.40 -8.36 10.94
C VAL A 63 -16.11 -8.64 11.68
N THR A 64 -15.28 -9.54 11.14
CA THR A 64 -13.96 -9.86 11.65
C THR A 64 -12.92 -9.35 10.64
N VAL A 65 -12.03 -8.46 11.06
CA VAL A 65 -10.89 -8.00 10.26
C VAL A 65 -9.66 -8.76 10.69
N VAL A 66 -8.98 -9.38 9.73
CA VAL A 66 -7.66 -10.00 9.91
C VAL A 66 -6.70 -9.29 8.97
N THR A 67 -5.65 -8.70 9.52
CA THR A 67 -4.68 -7.94 8.77
C THR A 67 -3.43 -8.79 8.49
N ALA A 68 -3.06 -8.93 7.23
CA ALA A 68 -1.82 -9.58 6.85
C ALA A 68 -0.61 -8.72 7.24
N ALA A 69 0.49 -9.36 7.61
CA ALA A 69 1.74 -8.64 7.84
C ALA A 69 2.25 -8.02 6.53
N SER A 70 2.97 -6.91 6.65
CA SER A 70 3.55 -6.22 5.48
C SER A 70 4.37 -7.19 4.62
N GLY A 71 4.14 -7.15 3.31
CA GLY A 71 4.83 -8.00 2.34
C GLY A 71 4.40 -9.46 2.28
N THR A 72 3.41 -9.90 3.08
CA THR A 72 3.00 -11.32 3.16
C THR A 72 1.55 -11.59 2.75
N TYR A 73 0.90 -10.62 2.10
CA TYR A 73 -0.53 -10.73 1.80
C TYR A 73 -0.87 -11.94 0.92
N ASN A 74 -0.12 -12.18 -0.14
CA ASN A 74 -0.42 -13.25 -1.10
C ASN A 74 -0.31 -14.65 -0.48
N GLU A 75 0.70 -14.88 0.36
CA GLU A 75 0.87 -16.11 1.10
C GLU A 75 -0.26 -16.29 2.13
N THR A 76 -0.62 -15.19 2.80
CA THR A 76 -1.73 -15.19 3.76
C THR A 76 -3.05 -15.47 3.05
N LEU A 77 -3.34 -14.80 1.93
CA LEU A 77 -4.56 -15.03 1.16
C LEU A 77 -4.67 -16.48 0.69
N THR A 78 -3.59 -17.04 0.17
CA THR A 78 -3.55 -18.45 -0.25
C THR A 78 -3.90 -19.38 0.91
N ALA A 79 -3.28 -19.17 2.07
CA ALA A 79 -3.53 -20.00 3.25
C ALA A 79 -4.96 -19.80 3.83
N GLU A 80 -5.51 -18.60 3.71
CA GLU A 80 -6.86 -18.31 4.21
C GLU A 80 -7.96 -18.85 3.26
N MET A 81 -7.72 -18.84 1.95
CA MET A 81 -8.66 -19.40 0.96
C MET A 81 -8.79 -20.92 1.04
N ASP A 82 -7.77 -21.63 1.56
CA ASP A 82 -7.80 -23.08 1.77
C ASP A 82 -8.62 -23.50 3.00
N LYS A 83 -9.09 -22.56 3.82
CA LYS A 83 -9.86 -22.87 5.03
C LYS A 83 -11.31 -23.19 4.72
N SER A 84 -11.97 -23.87 5.66
CA SER A 84 -13.42 -24.16 5.57
C SER A 84 -14.31 -22.91 5.68
N ALA A 85 -13.76 -21.79 6.17
CA ALA A 85 -14.40 -20.49 6.22
C ALA A 85 -13.42 -19.44 5.66
N PRO A 86 -13.32 -19.33 4.32
CA PRO A 86 -12.41 -18.39 3.67
C PRO A 86 -12.85 -16.93 3.85
N PRO A 87 -12.00 -15.95 3.54
CA PRO A 87 -12.37 -14.54 3.57
C PRO A 87 -13.60 -14.25 2.69
N THR A 88 -14.52 -13.48 3.20
CA THR A 88 -15.67 -12.93 2.46
C THR A 88 -15.25 -11.74 1.61
N LEU A 89 -14.35 -10.91 2.15
CA LEU A 89 -13.80 -9.72 1.51
C LEU A 89 -12.29 -9.82 1.50
N PHE A 90 -11.67 -9.68 0.33
CA PHE A 90 -10.23 -9.81 0.13
C PHE A 90 -9.74 -8.89 -0.99
N VAL A 91 -8.43 -8.80 -1.20
CA VAL A 91 -7.82 -7.91 -2.20
C VAL A 91 -7.39 -8.69 -3.42
N VAL A 92 -7.85 -8.20 -4.59
CA VAL A 92 -7.39 -8.58 -5.92
C VAL A 92 -6.93 -7.27 -6.59
N GLY A 93 -5.63 -6.99 -6.58
CA GLY A 93 -5.10 -5.65 -6.81
C GLY A 93 -4.60 -5.38 -8.24
N ASN A 94 -4.52 -6.40 -9.11
CA ASN A 94 -4.05 -6.26 -10.49
C ASN A 94 -4.55 -7.38 -11.38
N GLN A 95 -4.29 -7.29 -12.69
CA GLN A 95 -4.79 -8.26 -13.67
C GLN A 95 -4.23 -9.68 -13.46
N ALA A 96 -2.97 -9.81 -13.05
CA ALA A 96 -2.38 -11.12 -12.75
C ALA A 96 -3.05 -11.79 -11.53
N ALA A 97 -3.48 -10.98 -10.56
CA ALA A 97 -4.28 -11.47 -9.44
C ALA A 97 -5.69 -11.88 -9.87
N VAL A 98 -6.29 -11.21 -10.87
CA VAL A 98 -7.57 -11.67 -11.49
C VAL A 98 -7.40 -13.02 -12.16
N GLU A 99 -6.30 -13.25 -12.88
CA GLU A 99 -6.01 -14.56 -13.50
C GLU A 99 -5.91 -15.68 -12.45
N THR A 100 -5.45 -15.37 -11.24
CA THR A 100 -5.31 -16.33 -10.14
C THR A 100 -6.60 -16.52 -9.35
N TRP A 101 -7.27 -15.41 -9.03
CA TRP A 101 -8.37 -15.38 -8.05
C TRP A 101 -9.74 -15.08 -8.67
N GLY A 102 -9.82 -14.78 -9.96
CA GLY A 102 -11.07 -14.39 -10.63
C GLY A 102 -12.21 -15.39 -10.42
N ASP A 103 -11.93 -16.68 -10.44
CA ASP A 103 -12.95 -17.72 -10.22
C ASP A 103 -13.58 -17.68 -8.82
N TYR A 104 -12.86 -17.13 -7.84
CA TYR A 104 -13.36 -16.95 -6.48
C TYR A 104 -14.14 -15.63 -6.31
N CYS A 105 -14.06 -14.72 -7.28
CA CYS A 105 -14.71 -13.41 -7.16
C CYS A 105 -16.19 -13.50 -7.51
N TYR A 106 -17.03 -12.96 -6.63
CA TYR A 106 -18.42 -12.66 -6.95
C TYR A 106 -18.47 -11.60 -8.05
N ASP A 107 -19.41 -11.73 -8.98
CA ASP A 107 -19.63 -10.73 -10.02
C ASP A 107 -20.27 -9.47 -9.45
N LEU A 108 -19.49 -8.39 -9.40
CA LEU A 108 -19.96 -7.10 -8.92
C LEU A 108 -20.70 -6.28 -9.96
N THR A 109 -20.81 -6.77 -11.21
CA THR A 109 -21.51 -6.07 -12.31
C THR A 109 -22.97 -5.81 -11.93
N GLY A 110 -23.40 -4.55 -12.04
CA GLY A 110 -24.77 -4.13 -11.74
C GLY A 110 -25.18 -4.17 -10.26
N THR A 111 -24.24 -4.45 -9.36
CA THR A 111 -24.49 -4.35 -7.91
C THR A 111 -24.63 -2.88 -7.47
N PRO A 112 -25.30 -2.61 -6.35
CA PRO A 112 -25.41 -1.24 -5.82
C PRO A 112 -24.06 -0.56 -5.63
N ILE A 113 -23.03 -1.27 -5.14
CA ILE A 113 -21.70 -0.70 -4.94
C ILE A 113 -21.05 -0.27 -6.26
N ALA A 114 -21.22 -1.04 -7.32
CA ALA A 114 -20.71 -0.67 -8.65
C ALA A 114 -21.39 0.62 -9.19
N GLY A 115 -22.66 0.85 -8.82
CA GLY A 115 -23.40 2.06 -9.18
C GLY A 115 -22.98 3.32 -8.42
N GLU A 116 -22.29 3.17 -7.30
CA GLU A 116 -21.79 4.29 -6.46
C GLU A 116 -20.37 4.73 -6.86
N LEU A 117 -19.69 3.99 -7.74
CA LEU A 117 -18.33 4.33 -8.16
C LEU A 117 -18.33 5.63 -8.99
N THR A 118 -17.40 6.53 -8.68
CA THR A 118 -17.20 7.78 -9.42
C THR A 118 -16.36 7.61 -10.67
N THR A 119 -15.68 6.49 -10.81
CA THR A 119 -14.87 6.08 -11.96
C THR A 119 -14.77 4.57 -12.03
N ASP A 120 -14.66 4.03 -13.23
CA ASP A 120 -14.36 2.61 -13.50
C ASP A 120 -12.89 2.36 -13.86
N ALA A 121 -12.06 3.41 -13.85
CA ALA A 121 -10.66 3.37 -14.29
C ALA A 121 -9.79 2.38 -13.50
N TYR A 122 -10.20 2.02 -12.29
CA TYR A 122 -9.47 1.10 -11.41
C TYR A 122 -10.20 -0.21 -11.16
N ASN A 123 -11.25 -0.47 -11.92
CA ASN A 123 -11.98 -1.73 -11.86
C ASN A 123 -11.19 -2.82 -12.58
N LEU A 124 -11.23 -4.04 -12.03
CA LEU A 124 -10.57 -5.18 -12.65
C LEU A 124 -11.62 -6.19 -13.14
N TYR A 125 -11.47 -6.58 -14.38
CA TYR A 125 -12.38 -7.49 -15.07
C TYR A 125 -11.64 -8.77 -15.49
N ASP A 126 -12.33 -9.89 -15.45
CA ASP A 126 -11.83 -11.12 -16.08
C ASP A 126 -12.00 -11.11 -17.62
N ALA A 127 -11.57 -12.18 -18.25
CA ALA A 127 -11.64 -12.31 -19.72
C ALA A 127 -13.08 -12.32 -20.27
N ASP A 128 -14.05 -12.69 -19.46
CA ASP A 128 -15.48 -12.76 -19.82
C ASP A 128 -16.23 -11.46 -19.52
N GLY A 129 -15.54 -10.47 -18.93
CA GLY A 129 -16.09 -9.15 -18.59
C GLY A 129 -16.79 -9.09 -17.23
N LYS A 130 -16.59 -10.10 -16.35
CA LYS A 130 -17.07 -10.08 -14.98
C LYS A 130 -16.27 -9.05 -14.18
N LEU A 131 -16.94 -8.17 -13.45
CA LEU A 131 -16.32 -7.23 -12.53
C LEU A 131 -15.87 -7.97 -11.27
N CYS A 132 -14.58 -8.31 -11.21
CA CYS A 132 -13.98 -9.11 -10.13
C CYS A 132 -13.65 -8.27 -8.90
N SER A 133 -13.17 -7.04 -9.09
CA SER A 133 -12.80 -6.18 -7.97
C SER A 133 -12.90 -4.70 -8.31
N ILE A 134 -13.04 -3.87 -7.27
CA ILE A 134 -13.18 -2.42 -7.35
C ILE A 134 -12.08 -1.74 -6.54
N GLY A 135 -11.48 -0.69 -7.10
CA GLY A 135 -10.48 0.13 -6.40
C GLY A 135 -11.10 0.88 -5.23
N TYR A 136 -10.51 0.77 -4.04
CA TYR A 136 -10.98 1.45 -2.84
C TYR A 136 -10.00 2.47 -2.27
N CYS A 137 -8.75 2.43 -2.72
CA CYS A 137 -7.67 3.25 -2.18
C CYS A 137 -6.87 3.85 -3.32
N TYR A 138 -6.76 5.17 -3.36
CA TYR A 138 -5.92 5.90 -4.29
C TYR A 138 -4.71 6.44 -3.54
N GLU A 139 -3.53 6.04 -3.95
CA GLU A 139 -2.27 6.37 -3.28
C GLU A 139 -1.30 7.05 -4.22
N CYS A 140 -0.39 7.82 -3.64
CA CYS A 140 0.70 8.45 -4.36
C CYS A 140 2.02 8.06 -3.73
N TYR A 141 3.07 7.94 -4.53
CA TYR A 141 4.42 7.73 -4.05
C TYR A 141 5.44 8.57 -4.82
N GLY A 142 6.55 8.80 -4.17
CA GLY A 142 7.65 9.63 -4.65
C GLY A 142 8.75 9.68 -3.60
N ILE A 143 9.28 10.87 -3.35
CA ILE A 143 10.25 11.12 -2.29
C ILE A 143 9.59 12.04 -1.26
N ILE A 144 9.36 11.53 -0.06
CA ILE A 144 8.88 12.32 1.08
C ILE A 144 10.03 13.20 1.56
N VAL A 145 9.74 14.47 1.83
CA VAL A 145 10.72 15.48 2.24
C VAL A 145 10.34 16.03 3.62
N ASN A 146 11.29 16.03 4.53
CA ASN A 146 11.20 16.80 5.77
C ASN A 146 11.69 18.23 5.48
N GLU A 147 10.75 19.18 5.35
CA GLU A 147 11.07 20.56 4.98
C GLU A 147 11.84 21.30 6.09
N ASP A 148 11.66 20.92 7.35
CA ASP A 148 12.41 21.52 8.47
C ASP A 148 13.89 21.13 8.40
N LEU A 149 14.20 19.88 8.09
CA LEU A 149 15.58 19.44 7.91
C LEU A 149 16.19 20.03 6.63
N LEU A 150 15.39 20.12 5.56
CA LEU A 150 15.80 20.74 4.30
C LEU A 150 16.19 22.22 4.56
N ALA A 151 15.37 22.96 5.31
CA ALA A 151 15.64 24.35 5.69
C ALA A 151 16.87 24.47 6.61
N LYS A 152 17.07 23.55 7.58
CA LYS A 152 18.28 23.50 8.40
C LYS A 152 19.56 23.29 7.56
N ALA A 153 19.45 22.55 6.47
CA ALA A 153 20.55 22.37 5.51
C ALA A 153 20.80 23.59 4.61
N GLY A 154 19.90 24.59 4.63
CA GLY A 154 19.99 25.82 3.85
C GLY A 154 19.25 25.80 2.51
N TYR A 155 18.34 24.87 2.32
CA TYR A 155 17.55 24.70 1.11
C TYR A 155 16.04 24.84 1.38
N GLN A 156 15.29 24.97 0.32
CA GLN A 156 13.83 24.95 0.33
C GLN A 156 13.30 24.06 -0.80
N LEU A 157 12.06 23.64 -0.72
CA LEU A 157 11.47 22.70 -1.68
C LEU A 157 11.55 23.19 -3.13
N SER A 158 11.40 24.51 -3.35
CA SER A 158 11.50 25.14 -4.67
C SER A 158 12.88 25.08 -5.31
N ASP A 159 13.93 24.73 -4.56
CA ASP A 159 15.28 24.54 -5.11
C ASP A 159 15.41 23.19 -5.83
N ILE A 160 14.44 22.28 -5.62
CA ILE A 160 14.42 20.91 -6.17
C ILE A 160 13.36 20.81 -7.26
N THR A 161 13.78 20.91 -8.52
CA THR A 161 12.87 20.95 -9.67
C THR A 161 13.18 19.91 -10.75
N ASN A 162 14.29 19.22 -10.65
CA ASN A 162 14.74 18.17 -11.56
C ASN A 162 15.85 17.33 -10.92
N PHE A 163 16.33 16.30 -11.62
CA PHE A 163 17.36 15.39 -11.11
C PHE A 163 18.65 16.11 -10.71
N GLU A 164 19.14 17.04 -11.53
CA GLU A 164 20.41 17.72 -11.26
C GLU A 164 20.34 18.55 -9.98
N THR A 165 19.21 19.23 -9.73
CA THR A 165 19.01 20.01 -8.50
C THR A 165 18.80 19.12 -7.29
N LEU A 166 18.03 18.02 -7.42
CA LEU A 166 17.88 17.02 -6.36
C LEU A 166 19.23 16.41 -5.99
N LYS A 167 20.04 16.05 -7.01
CA LYS A 167 21.36 15.49 -6.83
C LYS A 167 22.30 16.45 -6.10
N ALA A 168 22.35 17.69 -6.54
CA ALA A 168 23.20 18.70 -5.91
C ALA A 168 22.85 18.91 -4.43
N VAL A 169 21.56 18.98 -4.10
CA VAL A 169 21.09 19.12 -2.73
C VAL A 169 21.41 17.88 -1.89
N ALA A 170 21.16 16.69 -2.42
CA ALA A 170 21.41 15.44 -1.68
C ALA A 170 22.90 15.20 -1.43
N GLU A 171 23.76 15.44 -2.44
CA GLU A 171 25.21 15.29 -2.31
C GLU A 171 25.81 16.30 -1.32
N ASP A 172 25.32 17.55 -1.31
CA ASP A 172 25.76 18.57 -0.34
C ASP A 172 25.36 18.17 1.08
N ILE A 173 24.11 17.80 1.32
CA ILE A 173 23.62 17.36 2.63
C ILE A 173 24.44 16.17 3.13
N HIS A 174 24.63 15.13 2.29
CA HIS A 174 25.43 13.96 2.65
C HIS A 174 26.86 14.33 3.02
N SER A 175 27.49 15.21 2.25
CA SER A 175 28.87 15.67 2.53
C SER A 175 29.02 16.37 3.87
N ARG A 176 27.94 17.00 4.37
CA ARG A 176 27.85 17.73 5.64
C ARG A 176 27.10 16.97 6.73
N ALA A 177 26.76 15.70 6.54
CA ALA A 177 25.92 14.95 7.46
C ALA A 177 26.43 14.97 8.91
N ALA A 178 27.75 14.88 9.12
CA ALA A 178 28.37 14.95 10.45
C ALA A 178 28.20 16.33 11.12
N GLU A 179 28.15 17.41 10.36
CA GLU A 179 27.90 18.78 10.83
C GLU A 179 26.43 19.00 11.13
N LEU A 180 25.56 18.55 10.21
CA LEU A 180 24.12 18.75 10.27
C LEU A 180 23.43 17.86 11.34
N GLY A 181 24.00 16.68 11.62
CA GLY A 181 23.44 15.69 12.52
C GLY A 181 22.38 14.81 11.87
N PHE A 182 22.19 14.89 10.54
CA PHE A 182 21.29 14.06 9.72
C PHE A 182 21.89 13.91 8.31
N ASP A 183 21.41 12.92 7.56
CA ASP A 183 21.85 12.63 6.21
C ASP A 183 20.80 13.02 5.15
N ALA A 184 21.15 12.86 3.86
CA ALA A 184 20.23 13.15 2.77
C ALA A 184 19.11 12.11 2.71
N PHE A 185 19.42 10.84 2.48
CA PHE A 185 18.41 9.77 2.36
C PHE A 185 18.41 8.81 3.54
N THR A 186 17.23 8.23 3.79
CA THR A 186 17.07 7.07 4.69
C THR A 186 17.83 5.86 4.19
N SER A 187 18.18 4.94 5.10
CA SER A 187 18.93 3.72 4.79
C SER A 187 18.01 2.57 4.41
N SER A 188 17.27 2.69 3.33
CA SER A 188 16.35 1.62 2.89
C SER A 188 17.04 0.29 2.69
N SER A 189 16.52 -0.74 3.34
CA SER A 189 16.96 -2.11 3.13
C SER A 189 16.66 -2.58 1.70
N MET A 190 17.62 -3.25 1.08
CA MET A 190 17.47 -3.87 -0.23
C MET A 190 17.07 -5.36 -0.13
N SER A 191 16.79 -5.87 1.06
CA SER A 191 16.34 -7.24 1.29
C SER A 191 14.82 -7.36 1.27
N GLY A 192 14.35 -8.54 0.89
CA GLY A 192 13.01 -9.09 0.86
C GLY A 192 11.83 -8.12 1.02
N ASP A 193 11.48 -7.84 2.25
CA ASP A 193 10.32 -7.05 2.66
C ASP A 193 10.38 -5.53 2.36
N SER A 194 11.57 -5.02 2.03
CA SER A 194 11.79 -3.59 1.72
C SER A 194 12.24 -3.33 0.28
N SER A 195 12.64 -4.35 -0.44
CA SER A 195 13.21 -4.24 -1.80
C SER A 195 12.23 -3.69 -2.84
N TRP A 196 10.93 -3.75 -2.58
CA TRP A 196 9.88 -3.23 -3.47
C TRP A 196 10.03 -1.74 -3.77
N ARG A 197 10.71 -0.97 -2.91
CA ARG A 197 11.04 0.43 -3.17
C ARG A 197 11.93 0.58 -4.40
N PHE A 198 12.82 -0.36 -4.61
CA PHE A 198 13.74 -0.39 -5.75
C PHE A 198 13.18 -1.20 -6.92
N THR A 199 12.68 -2.40 -6.66
CA THR A 199 12.23 -3.34 -7.70
C THR A 199 10.84 -3.03 -8.24
N GLY A 200 10.03 -2.31 -7.49
CA GLY A 200 8.71 -1.83 -7.87
C GLY A 200 8.72 -0.34 -8.21
N HIS A 201 8.81 0.52 -7.19
CA HIS A 201 8.66 1.97 -7.37
C HIS A 201 9.64 2.58 -8.34
N LEU A 202 10.95 2.36 -8.16
CA LEU A 202 11.94 2.92 -9.08
C LEU A 202 11.92 2.23 -10.44
N ALA A 203 11.66 0.93 -10.51
CA ALA A 203 11.55 0.21 -11.77
C ALA A 203 10.37 0.69 -12.62
N ASN A 204 9.30 1.20 -12.01
CA ASN A 204 8.17 1.79 -12.73
C ASN A 204 8.56 2.99 -13.61
N LEU A 205 9.68 3.66 -13.35
CA LEU A 205 10.17 4.74 -14.21
C LEU A 205 10.43 4.25 -15.65
N GLU A 206 11.06 3.10 -15.81
CA GLU A 206 11.31 2.51 -17.14
C GLU A 206 9.98 2.23 -17.87
N TYR A 207 9.05 1.56 -17.20
CA TYR A 207 7.74 1.25 -17.76
C TYR A 207 6.93 2.51 -18.11
N TYR A 208 6.91 3.47 -17.21
CA TYR A 208 6.18 4.73 -17.42
C TYR A 208 6.68 5.48 -18.66
N TYR A 209 7.97 5.72 -18.75
CA TYR A 209 8.53 6.50 -19.86
C TYR A 209 8.47 5.73 -21.19
N GLU A 210 8.66 4.43 -21.21
CA GLU A 210 8.43 3.63 -22.41
C GLU A 210 6.95 3.66 -22.84
N SER A 211 6.01 3.66 -21.89
CA SER A 211 4.58 3.77 -22.21
C SER A 211 4.17 5.15 -22.73
N VAL A 212 4.85 6.19 -22.28
CA VAL A 212 4.67 7.56 -22.83
C VAL A 212 5.19 7.65 -24.25
N ASP A 213 6.34 7.03 -24.54
CA ASP A 213 6.95 7.03 -25.88
C ASP A 213 6.15 6.21 -26.90
N ASP A 214 5.51 5.12 -26.47
CA ASP A 214 4.79 4.21 -27.33
C ASP A 214 3.50 3.71 -26.66
N PRO A 215 2.48 4.59 -26.52
CA PRO A 215 1.24 4.24 -25.83
C PRO A 215 0.49 3.05 -26.49
N ASP A 216 0.66 2.84 -27.77
CA ASP A 216 -0.01 1.75 -28.48
C ASP A 216 0.57 0.39 -28.12
N ALA A 217 1.89 0.30 -27.93
CA ALA A 217 2.57 -0.93 -27.50
C ALA A 217 2.19 -1.32 -26.06
N TRP A 218 1.81 -0.32 -25.23
CA TRP A 218 1.50 -0.49 -23.81
C TRP A 218 -0.01 -0.61 -23.49
N LYS A 219 -0.86 -0.69 -24.50
CA LYS A 219 -2.28 -1.04 -24.32
C LYS A 219 -2.48 -2.45 -23.73
N VAL A 220 -1.52 -3.32 -23.95
CA VAL A 220 -1.37 -4.61 -23.31
C VAL A 220 0.02 -4.68 -22.73
N CYS A 221 0.22 -5.42 -21.64
CA CYS A 221 1.54 -5.60 -21.06
C CYS A 221 2.49 -6.20 -22.10
N PRO A 222 3.57 -5.52 -22.50
CA PRO A 222 4.50 -6.05 -23.48
C PRO A 222 5.32 -7.19 -22.85
N PRO A 223 5.80 -8.16 -23.67
CA PRO A 223 6.57 -9.30 -23.15
C PRO A 223 7.96 -8.92 -22.65
N SER A 224 8.44 -7.72 -22.96
CA SER A 224 9.72 -7.21 -22.51
C SER A 224 9.77 -5.68 -22.62
N ILE A 225 10.59 -5.06 -21.76
CA ILE A 225 10.95 -3.63 -21.84
C ILE A 225 12.04 -3.42 -22.88
N LYS A 226 12.12 -2.21 -23.42
CA LYS A 226 13.17 -1.81 -24.36
C LYS A 226 14.48 -1.44 -23.64
N GLY A 227 14.40 -1.04 -22.38
CA GLY A 227 15.55 -0.60 -21.59
C GLY A 227 16.04 0.81 -21.93
N THR A 228 15.18 1.63 -22.54
CA THR A 228 15.54 2.98 -23.01
C THR A 228 15.92 3.90 -21.85
N TYR A 229 15.25 3.75 -20.70
CA TYR A 229 15.39 4.60 -19.52
C TYR A 229 16.17 3.94 -18.37
N MET A 230 16.85 2.82 -18.62
CA MET A 230 17.63 2.12 -17.59
C MET A 230 18.73 2.99 -16.97
N GLN A 231 19.31 3.93 -17.73
CA GLN A 231 20.28 4.85 -17.16
C GLN A 231 19.63 5.86 -16.22
N ASN A 232 18.40 6.31 -16.52
CA ASN A 232 17.64 7.21 -15.66
C ASN A 232 17.22 6.54 -14.36
N PHE A 233 16.75 5.29 -14.44
CA PHE A 233 16.53 4.45 -13.27
C PHE A 233 17.80 4.33 -12.40
N LYS A 234 18.95 4.03 -13.04
CA LYS A 234 20.23 3.93 -12.35
C LYS A 234 20.68 5.25 -11.71
N ASN A 235 20.42 6.39 -12.34
CA ASN A 235 20.74 7.70 -11.78
C ASN A 235 20.08 7.91 -10.41
N LEU A 236 18.78 7.64 -10.30
CA LEU A 236 18.05 7.80 -9.05
C LEU A 236 18.43 6.72 -8.04
N TRP A 237 18.66 5.47 -8.50
CA TRP A 237 19.17 4.40 -7.66
C TRP A 237 20.51 4.79 -7.02
N ASP A 238 21.49 5.20 -7.84
CA ASP A 238 22.81 5.57 -7.35
C ASP A 238 22.74 6.79 -6.41
N LEU A 239 21.91 7.78 -6.73
CA LEU A 239 21.72 8.95 -5.88
C LEU A 239 21.25 8.54 -4.50
N TYR A 240 20.25 7.68 -4.44
CA TYR A 240 19.65 7.21 -3.20
C TYR A 240 20.66 6.43 -2.34
N ILE A 241 21.28 5.39 -2.88
CA ILE A 241 22.16 4.50 -2.11
C ILE A 241 23.50 5.13 -1.73
N ASN A 242 23.99 6.11 -2.52
CA ASN A 242 25.28 6.75 -2.25
C ASN A 242 25.18 7.97 -1.32
N ASN A 243 23.97 8.45 -1.05
CA ASN A 243 23.72 9.62 -0.20
C ASN A 243 22.84 9.28 1.03
N SER A 244 22.94 8.07 1.53
CA SER A 244 22.33 7.64 2.77
C SER A 244 23.39 7.44 3.86
N ALA A 245 22.98 7.45 5.13
CA ALA A 245 23.86 7.28 6.28
C ALA A 245 24.59 5.93 6.29
N VAL A 246 24.05 4.93 5.58
CA VAL A 246 24.59 3.56 5.50
C VAL A 246 25.24 3.34 4.15
N ALA A 247 26.46 2.80 4.17
CA ALA A 247 27.20 2.50 2.95
C ALA A 247 26.41 1.50 2.06
N PRO A 248 26.47 1.63 0.71
CA PRO A 248 25.71 0.79 -0.23
C PRO A 248 25.89 -0.72 -0.01
N SER A 249 27.12 -1.15 0.30
CA SER A 249 27.41 -2.56 0.58
C SER A 249 26.70 -3.11 1.82
N THR A 250 26.31 -2.25 2.75
CA THR A 250 25.63 -2.61 3.99
C THR A 250 24.10 -2.65 3.82
N LEU A 251 23.56 -1.87 2.89
CA LEU A 251 22.13 -1.87 2.57
C LEU A 251 21.62 -3.24 2.12
N ALA A 252 22.45 -4.02 1.44
CA ALA A 252 22.12 -5.36 0.98
C ALA A 252 21.91 -6.36 2.14
N ALA A 253 22.45 -6.08 3.34
CA ALA A 253 22.31 -6.96 4.50
C ALA A 253 20.90 -6.90 5.14
N GLY A 254 20.12 -5.85 4.85
CA GLY A 254 18.79 -5.64 5.43
C GLY A 254 18.79 -5.15 6.87
N GLY A 255 17.61 -5.07 7.46
CA GLY A 255 17.44 -4.73 8.87
C GLY A 255 17.43 -3.24 9.19
N TYR A 256 17.27 -2.38 8.18
CA TYR A 256 17.13 -0.92 8.37
C TYR A 256 15.66 -0.53 8.42
N ASP A 257 15.32 0.28 9.41
CA ASP A 257 13.99 0.87 9.59
C ASP A 257 14.00 2.30 9.06
N ALA A 258 13.75 2.43 7.76
CA ALA A 258 13.75 3.73 7.08
C ALA A 258 12.64 4.67 7.61
N GLN A 259 11.50 4.14 8.03
CA GLN A 259 10.43 4.91 8.66
C GLN A 259 10.91 5.50 9.99
N ALA A 260 11.56 4.70 10.84
CA ALA A 260 12.09 5.17 12.10
C ALA A 260 13.24 6.16 11.94
N GLU A 261 14.11 5.98 10.94
CA GLU A 261 15.17 6.96 10.63
C GLU A 261 14.57 8.30 10.24
N PHE A 262 13.61 8.31 9.32
CA PHE A 262 12.93 9.53 8.89
C PHE A 262 12.11 10.17 10.03
N GLY A 263 11.33 9.37 10.74
CA GLY A 263 10.51 9.83 11.86
C GLY A 263 11.31 10.39 13.03
N LYS A 264 12.57 9.96 13.20
CA LYS A 264 13.52 10.49 14.18
C LYS A 264 14.37 11.64 13.63
N GLU A 265 14.01 12.20 12.49
CA GLU A 265 14.70 13.31 11.85
C GLU A 265 16.18 13.02 11.54
N GLN A 266 16.49 11.80 11.12
CA GLN A 266 17.86 11.38 10.77
C GLN A 266 18.15 11.50 9.26
N ALA A 267 17.13 11.78 8.44
CA ALA A 267 17.27 11.99 7.00
C ALA A 267 16.24 13.00 6.48
N VAL A 268 16.63 13.74 5.43
CA VAL A 268 15.78 14.74 4.76
C VAL A 268 14.79 14.07 3.81
N PHE A 269 15.23 13.02 3.10
CA PHE A 269 14.52 12.38 2.02
C PHE A 269 14.19 10.93 2.35
N TYR A 270 12.92 10.55 2.11
CA TYR A 270 12.42 9.19 2.29
C TYR A 270 11.64 8.73 1.06
N GLN A 271 12.19 7.80 0.29
CA GLN A 271 11.49 7.22 -0.83
C GLN A 271 10.37 6.29 -0.34
N ASN A 272 9.13 6.78 -0.38
CA ASN A 272 7.95 6.05 0.06
C ASN A 272 6.68 6.74 -0.45
N GLY A 273 5.51 6.44 0.11
CA GLY A 273 4.24 6.93 -0.36
C GLY A 273 3.31 7.47 0.73
N SER A 274 2.12 7.85 0.30
CA SER A 274 1.10 8.50 1.12
C SER A 274 0.60 7.64 2.29
N TRP A 275 0.79 6.34 2.26
CA TRP A 275 0.49 5.41 3.37
C TRP A 275 1.33 5.65 4.64
N GLU A 276 2.48 6.31 4.51
CA GLU A 276 3.34 6.68 5.64
C GLU A 276 2.79 7.87 6.45
N TRP A 277 1.85 8.63 5.89
CA TRP A 277 1.36 9.88 6.48
C TRP A 277 0.93 9.75 7.94
N ALA A 278 0.11 8.75 8.25
CA ALA A 278 -0.41 8.57 9.61
C ALA A 278 0.71 8.31 10.63
N ALA A 279 1.68 7.47 10.29
CA ALA A 279 2.82 7.16 11.15
C ALA A 279 3.73 8.37 11.34
N LEU A 280 4.02 9.12 10.28
CA LEU A 280 4.95 10.25 10.32
C LEU A 280 4.36 11.47 11.03
N THR A 281 3.07 11.77 10.84
CA THR A 281 2.43 12.96 11.42
C THR A 281 1.82 12.73 12.79
N GLY A 282 1.80 11.50 13.28
CA GLY A 282 1.16 11.18 14.57
C GLY A 282 -0.35 11.26 14.54
N THR A 283 -0.97 11.24 13.36
CA THR A 283 -2.43 11.17 13.21
C THR A 283 -2.92 9.73 13.36
N GLY A 284 -4.00 9.52 14.08
CA GLY A 284 -4.49 8.16 14.38
C GLY A 284 -3.55 7.40 15.32
N ASP A 285 -3.06 6.25 14.90
CA ASP A 285 -2.12 5.39 15.67
C ASP A 285 -0.64 5.72 15.34
N GLY A 286 -0.36 6.86 14.73
CA GLY A 286 0.98 7.29 14.32
C GLY A 286 1.98 7.45 15.46
N GLN A 287 3.28 7.26 15.16
CA GLN A 287 4.34 7.21 16.15
C GLN A 287 5.15 8.51 16.25
N TYR A 288 5.22 9.27 15.15
CA TYR A 288 6.02 10.49 15.04
C TYR A 288 5.10 11.71 14.92
N GLY A 289 5.55 12.87 15.22
CA GLY A 289 4.74 14.09 15.20
C GLY A 289 5.33 15.12 14.25
N LEU A 290 5.72 14.72 13.04
CA LEU A 290 6.29 15.61 12.05
C LEU A 290 5.19 16.45 11.39
N ASP A 291 5.41 17.75 11.25
CA ASP A 291 4.41 18.71 10.75
C ASP A 291 4.68 19.15 9.30
N ASN A 292 5.93 19.47 8.96
CA ASN A 292 6.30 20.06 7.67
C ASN A 292 6.82 19.01 6.69
N LEU A 293 5.90 18.21 6.15
CA LEU A 293 6.20 17.18 5.17
C LEU A 293 5.64 17.53 3.80
N SER A 294 6.44 17.32 2.78
CA SER A 294 6.04 17.37 1.37
C SER A 294 6.42 16.09 0.65
N MET A 295 5.99 15.95 -0.57
CA MET A 295 6.40 14.86 -1.45
C MET A 295 6.75 15.41 -2.83
N ILE A 296 7.91 15.01 -3.37
CA ILE A 296 8.36 15.37 -4.71
C ILE A 296 8.35 14.15 -5.64
N PRO A 297 8.24 14.36 -6.96
CA PRO A 297 8.33 13.30 -7.95
C PRO A 297 9.70 12.61 -7.94
N PHE A 298 9.78 11.47 -8.60
CA PHE A 298 11.03 10.84 -8.94
C PHE A 298 11.68 11.58 -10.12
N TYR A 299 12.55 12.52 -9.82
CA TYR A 299 13.41 13.15 -10.82
C TYR A 299 14.57 12.24 -11.14
N CYS A 300 14.76 11.88 -12.40
CA CYS A 300 15.75 10.88 -12.83
C CYS A 300 16.56 11.30 -14.06
N GLY A 301 16.43 12.56 -14.50
CA GLY A 301 17.18 13.14 -15.63
C GLY A 301 16.51 12.89 -16.99
N VAL A 302 15.20 12.65 -17.03
CA VAL A 302 14.44 12.61 -18.28
C VAL A 302 14.05 14.02 -18.68
N ALA A 303 14.15 14.34 -19.96
CA ALA A 303 13.79 15.67 -20.48
C ALA A 303 12.31 15.99 -20.18
N GLY A 304 12.07 17.17 -19.61
CA GLY A 304 10.72 17.63 -19.27
C GLY A 304 10.23 17.20 -17.87
N GLU A 305 11.08 16.54 -17.08
CA GLU A 305 10.74 16.04 -15.74
C GLU A 305 10.39 17.15 -14.73
N GLU A 306 10.73 18.40 -15.02
CA GLU A 306 10.30 19.53 -14.22
C GLU A 306 8.76 19.71 -14.17
N LYS A 307 8.04 19.00 -15.04
CA LYS A 307 6.58 18.93 -15.08
C LYS A 307 6.03 17.60 -14.54
N ALA A 308 6.91 16.73 -14.08
CA ALA A 308 6.50 15.44 -13.54
C ALA A 308 5.61 15.63 -12.30
N GLY A 309 4.60 14.79 -12.19
CA GLY A 309 3.80 14.62 -10.97
C GLY A 309 4.26 13.44 -10.14
N LEU A 310 3.59 13.22 -9.02
CA LEU A 310 3.75 12.01 -8.22
C LEU A 310 3.23 10.80 -9.00
N ASN A 311 3.81 9.64 -8.74
CA ASN A 311 3.25 8.39 -9.21
C ASN A 311 1.99 8.09 -8.38
N CYS A 312 0.84 8.00 -9.04
CA CYS A 312 -0.45 7.85 -8.37
C CYS A 312 -1.27 6.75 -9.03
N GLY A 313 -2.06 6.06 -8.23
CA GLY A 313 -2.96 5.02 -8.69
C GLY A 313 -3.50 4.17 -7.55
N THR A 314 -4.07 3.03 -7.88
CA THR A 314 -4.49 2.03 -6.91
C THR A 314 -3.92 0.66 -7.26
N GLU A 315 -3.45 -0.05 -6.25
CA GLU A 315 -3.15 -1.48 -6.31
C GLU A 315 -4.03 -2.26 -5.34
N ASN A 316 -4.95 -1.55 -4.69
CA ASN A 316 -5.81 -2.11 -3.65
C ASN A 316 -7.24 -2.08 -4.16
N CYS A 317 -7.71 -3.24 -4.62
CA CYS A 317 -9.07 -3.42 -5.07
C CYS A 317 -9.73 -4.52 -4.26
N TRP A 318 -10.94 -4.27 -3.77
CA TRP A 318 -11.69 -5.27 -3.03
C TRP A 318 -12.47 -6.18 -3.96
N ALA A 319 -12.34 -7.47 -3.69
CA ALA A 319 -13.16 -8.53 -4.22
C ALA A 319 -14.02 -9.15 -3.13
N VAL A 320 -15.20 -9.62 -3.50
CA VAL A 320 -16.11 -10.40 -2.64
C VAL A 320 -16.00 -11.86 -3.05
N ASN A 321 -15.88 -12.76 -2.10
CA ASN A 321 -15.84 -14.21 -2.36
C ASN A 321 -17.22 -14.71 -2.79
N ALA A 322 -17.27 -15.55 -3.84
CA ALA A 322 -18.51 -16.09 -4.42
C ALA A 322 -19.11 -17.24 -3.62
#